data_7304a41eec6dce67fc8c8cf56e10543a
#
_entry.id   7304a41eec6dce67fc8c8cf56e10543a
#
_cell.length_a   1.000
_cell.length_b   1.000
_cell.length_c   1.000
_cell.angle_alpha   90.00
_cell.angle_beta   90.00
_cell.angle_gamma   90.00
#
_symmetry.space_group_name_H-M   'P 1'
#
loop_
_entity.id
_entity.type
_entity.pdbx_description
1 polymer ?
#
loop_
_entity_poly.entity_id
_entity_poly.type
_entity_poly.pdbx_seq_one_letter_code
_entity_poly.pdbx_strand_id
1 'polypeptide(L)'
;MIINKYYYHLKPLIPRSFQLFLRRHYVRIRKKKYRDIWPIDERTATPPSGWPGWPDRKKFALVLTHDVEKQGGVEKCLQLMEIEKQHGFRSSFNFVPHDYTDPRELRKQLTDSGFEVGVHGLTHDGNMFRDRALFERQSVLINKYLKDWGSVGFRAPSMYHNLEWILELDIEYDLSTFDTDPFEPQSDGVGAIFPFRVSGNGSRPGYIELPYTLPQDFLLFIILRHKSIDVWTRKLDWIADHGGMVLLNVHPDYINFGGSKSSIEEYPIKYYIELLNYINTKYKGQYWQALPHEVGKFYREVVKDDGSSWNRNLVAYD
;
A
#
# COMPACT_ATOMS: atom_id res chain seq x y z
N MET A 1 -12.00 19.09 5.97
CA MET A 1 -12.70 18.05 6.79
C MET A 1 -14.22 18.04 6.64
N ILE A 2 -14.95 19.15 6.60
CA ILE A 2 -16.44 19.19 6.49
C ILE A 2 -16.94 18.69 5.11
N ILE A 3 -16.28 19.02 4.01
CA ILE A 3 -16.64 18.63 2.65
C ILE A 3 -16.60 17.10 2.46
N ASN A 4 -15.65 16.41 3.09
CA ASN A 4 -15.54 14.95 3.01
C ASN A 4 -16.76 14.24 3.63
N LYS A 5 -17.31 14.74 4.76
CA LYS A 5 -18.43 14.10 5.46
C LYS A 5 -19.71 14.09 4.62
N TYR A 6 -20.04 15.19 3.94
CA TYR A 6 -21.20 15.25 3.04
C TYR A 6 -21.00 14.45 1.75
N TYR A 7 -19.80 14.41 1.22
CA TYR A 7 -19.47 13.61 0.04
C TYR A 7 -19.72 12.12 0.27
N TYR A 8 -19.29 11.55 1.39
CA TYR A 8 -19.48 10.12 1.68
C TYR A 8 -20.96 9.74 1.86
N HIS A 9 -21.82 10.64 2.38
CA HIS A 9 -23.26 10.41 2.44
C HIS A 9 -23.94 10.46 1.07
N LEU A 10 -23.47 11.30 0.16
CA LEU A 10 -24.04 11.45 -1.19
C LEU A 10 -23.41 10.48 -2.20
N LYS A 11 -22.23 9.95 -1.91
CA LYS A 11 -21.46 9.06 -2.79
C LYS A 11 -22.28 7.88 -3.37
N PRO A 12 -23.14 7.18 -2.61
CA PRO A 12 -23.95 6.08 -3.15
C PRO A 12 -24.99 6.54 -4.21
N LEU A 13 -25.40 7.81 -4.18
CA LEU A 13 -26.37 8.38 -5.10
C LEU A 13 -25.73 8.92 -6.39
N ILE A 14 -24.40 9.05 -6.40
CA ILE A 14 -23.66 9.63 -7.53
C ILE A 14 -23.17 8.50 -8.44
N PRO A 15 -23.51 8.49 -9.75
CA PRO A 15 -22.98 7.48 -10.67
C PRO A 15 -21.46 7.41 -10.64
N ARG A 16 -20.89 6.22 -10.69
CA ARG A 16 -19.45 5.99 -10.56
C ARG A 16 -18.62 6.75 -11.59
N SER A 17 -19.09 6.85 -12.81
CA SER A 17 -18.45 7.62 -13.87
C SER A 17 -18.31 9.11 -13.51
N PHE A 18 -19.31 9.68 -12.84
CA PHE A 18 -19.27 11.08 -12.40
C PHE A 18 -18.34 11.26 -11.17
N GLN A 19 -18.32 10.31 -10.24
CA GLN A 19 -17.33 10.32 -9.14
C GLN A 19 -15.90 10.34 -9.69
N LEU A 20 -15.59 9.47 -10.67
CA LEU A 20 -14.29 9.44 -11.33
C LEU A 20 -13.99 10.74 -12.09
N PHE A 21 -14.99 11.32 -12.76
CA PHE A 21 -14.82 12.59 -13.45
C PHE A 21 -14.43 13.71 -12.49
N LEU A 22 -15.12 13.84 -11.35
CA LEU A 22 -14.82 14.84 -10.33
C LEU A 22 -13.42 14.61 -9.74
N ARG A 23 -13.05 13.35 -9.38
CA ARG A 23 -11.73 13.02 -8.84
C ARG A 23 -10.62 13.31 -9.84
N ARG A 24 -10.81 13.00 -11.12
CA ARG A 24 -9.86 13.32 -12.21
C ARG A 24 -9.66 14.82 -12.36
N HIS A 25 -10.75 15.59 -12.29
CA HIS A 25 -10.68 17.06 -12.38
C HIS A 25 -9.91 17.64 -11.18
N TYR A 26 -10.24 17.21 -9.97
CA TYR A 26 -9.56 17.62 -8.75
C TYR A 26 -8.04 17.32 -8.81
N VAL A 27 -7.66 16.09 -9.14
CA VAL A 27 -6.26 15.68 -9.23
C VAL A 27 -5.52 16.47 -10.32
N ARG A 28 -6.17 16.73 -11.48
CA ARG A 28 -5.55 17.53 -12.55
C ARG A 28 -5.20 18.95 -12.11
N ILE A 29 -6.06 19.57 -11.33
CA ILE A 29 -5.80 20.93 -10.79
C ILE A 29 -4.64 20.86 -9.79
N ARG A 30 -4.70 19.93 -8.85
CA ARG A 30 -3.66 19.79 -7.80
C ARG A 30 -2.31 19.37 -8.37
N LYS A 31 -2.25 18.57 -9.43
CA LYS A 31 -0.99 18.10 -10.03
C LYS A 31 -0.04 19.24 -10.40
N LYS A 32 -0.55 20.40 -10.80
CA LYS A 32 0.28 21.58 -11.10
C LYS A 32 0.96 22.14 -9.84
N LYS A 33 0.23 22.13 -8.70
CA LYS A 33 0.74 22.62 -7.42
C LYS A 33 1.86 21.73 -6.87
N TYR A 34 1.76 20.41 -7.06
CA TYR A 34 2.65 19.42 -6.46
C TYR A 34 3.68 18.82 -7.42
N ARG A 35 3.93 19.47 -8.57
CA ARG A 35 4.86 18.99 -9.60
C ARG A 35 6.29 18.78 -9.11
N ASP A 36 6.70 19.55 -8.08
CA ASP A 36 8.07 19.56 -7.55
C ASP A 36 8.29 18.55 -6.40
N ILE A 37 7.21 17.88 -5.96
CA ILE A 37 7.24 16.88 -4.89
C ILE A 37 6.57 15.56 -5.27
N TRP A 38 5.90 15.49 -6.41
CA TRP A 38 5.26 14.28 -6.89
C TRP A 38 5.65 13.98 -8.35
N PRO A 39 6.03 12.75 -8.68
CA PRO A 39 6.05 11.55 -7.84
C PRO A 39 7.30 11.42 -6.95
N ILE A 40 8.28 12.30 -7.07
CA ILE A 40 9.55 12.27 -6.34
C ILE A 40 9.67 13.53 -5.50
N ASP A 41 9.89 13.33 -4.20
CA ASP A 41 10.28 14.37 -3.26
C ASP A 41 11.69 14.05 -2.71
N GLU A 42 12.68 14.80 -3.15
CA GLU A 42 14.10 14.58 -2.78
C GLU A 42 14.34 14.59 -1.25
N ARG A 43 13.45 15.20 -0.48
CA ARG A 43 13.54 15.27 0.97
C ARG A 43 13.26 13.94 1.66
N THR A 44 12.60 12.99 0.96
CA THR A 44 12.19 11.69 1.51
C THR A 44 13.30 10.64 1.48
N ALA A 45 14.45 10.95 0.88
CA ALA A 45 15.55 10.01 0.64
C ALA A 45 16.49 9.81 1.84
N THR A 46 16.26 10.50 2.97
CA THR A 46 17.13 10.38 4.14
C THR A 46 16.97 9.03 4.83
N PRO A 47 18.02 8.18 4.89
CA PRO A 47 17.95 6.91 5.59
C PRO A 47 17.78 7.10 7.11
N PRO A 48 17.22 6.11 7.81
CA PRO A 48 17.15 6.11 9.26
C PRO A 48 18.53 6.20 9.92
N SER A 49 18.60 6.75 11.13
CA SER A 49 19.84 6.79 11.89
C SER A 49 20.38 5.36 12.11
N GLY A 50 21.68 5.16 11.87
CA GLY A 50 22.32 3.86 11.99
C GLY A 50 21.89 2.81 10.95
N TRP A 51 21.28 3.24 9.86
CA TRP A 51 20.86 2.33 8.78
C TRP A 51 22.03 1.55 8.19
N PRO A 52 22.06 0.20 8.27
CA PRO A 52 23.20 -0.60 7.80
C PRO A 52 23.13 -0.95 6.30
N GLY A 53 22.04 -0.60 5.61
CA GLY A 53 21.69 -1.08 4.28
C GLY A 53 20.84 -2.34 4.30
N TRP A 54 20.42 -2.80 3.12
CA TRP A 54 19.60 -3.99 2.94
C TRP A 54 20.42 -5.30 3.01
N PRO A 55 19.78 -6.46 3.29
CA PRO A 55 20.46 -7.77 3.31
C PRO A 55 21.31 -8.02 2.08
N ASP A 56 22.39 -8.76 2.22
CA ASP A 56 23.31 -9.14 1.14
C ASP A 56 23.85 -7.95 0.33
N ARG A 57 23.92 -6.77 0.93
CA ARG A 57 24.33 -5.52 0.29
C ARG A 57 23.49 -5.17 -0.94
N LYS A 58 22.21 -5.55 -0.91
CA LYS A 58 21.28 -5.19 -1.98
C LYS A 58 21.10 -3.66 -2.03
N LYS A 59 20.90 -3.17 -3.24
CA LYS A 59 20.79 -1.73 -3.51
C LYS A 59 19.51 -1.14 -2.90
N PHE A 60 18.41 -1.90 -2.98
CA PHE A 60 17.11 -1.50 -2.45
C PHE A 60 16.27 -2.75 -2.07
N ALA A 61 15.22 -2.57 -1.27
CA ALA A 61 14.21 -3.60 -1.08
C ALA A 61 13.07 -3.43 -2.08
N LEU A 62 12.53 -4.54 -2.56
CA LEU A 62 11.35 -4.58 -3.42
C LEU A 62 10.23 -5.34 -2.71
N VAL A 63 9.12 -4.68 -2.49
CA VAL A 63 7.92 -5.21 -1.83
C VAL A 63 6.71 -5.00 -2.74
N LEU A 64 6.04 -6.07 -3.10
CA LEU A 64 4.81 -6.03 -3.89
C LEU A 64 3.62 -6.37 -2.99
N THR A 65 2.56 -5.60 -3.10
CA THR A 65 1.35 -5.77 -2.29
C THR A 65 0.09 -5.59 -3.12
N HIS A 66 -0.99 -6.24 -2.72
CA HIS A 66 -2.29 -6.20 -3.41
C HIS A 66 -3.41 -6.02 -2.40
N ASP A 67 -4.21 -4.96 -2.56
CA ASP A 67 -5.44 -4.80 -1.82
C ASP A 67 -6.59 -5.38 -2.64
N VAL A 68 -7.34 -6.30 -2.01
CA VAL A 68 -8.46 -7.01 -2.62
C VAL A 68 -9.74 -6.44 -2.04
N GLU A 69 -10.36 -5.50 -2.78
CA GLU A 69 -11.45 -4.68 -2.28
C GLU A 69 -12.84 -5.27 -2.51
N LYS A 70 -13.01 -6.06 -3.58
CA LYS A 70 -14.31 -6.57 -4.02
C LYS A 70 -14.22 -8.02 -4.48
N GLN A 71 -15.38 -8.66 -4.63
CA GLN A 71 -15.50 -10.02 -5.16
C GLN A 71 -14.77 -10.21 -6.51
N GLY A 72 -14.84 -9.21 -7.41
CA GLY A 72 -14.14 -9.26 -8.69
C GLY A 72 -12.61 -9.28 -8.56
N GLY A 73 -12.06 -8.67 -7.51
CA GLY A 73 -10.63 -8.76 -7.17
C GLY A 73 -10.26 -10.15 -6.66
N VAL A 74 -11.10 -10.74 -5.79
CA VAL A 74 -10.91 -12.11 -5.27
C VAL A 74 -10.76 -13.11 -6.42
N GLU A 75 -11.61 -13.01 -7.44
CA GLU A 75 -11.61 -13.91 -8.61
C GLU A 75 -10.35 -13.80 -9.47
N LYS A 76 -9.62 -12.68 -9.38
CA LYS A 76 -8.42 -12.39 -10.15
C LYS A 76 -7.11 -12.70 -9.41
N CYS A 77 -7.16 -12.96 -8.09
CA CYS A 77 -5.95 -13.14 -7.27
C CYS A 77 -5.06 -14.28 -7.74
N LEU A 78 -5.62 -15.46 -8.05
CA LEU A 78 -4.81 -16.61 -8.49
C LEU A 78 -4.09 -16.32 -9.81
N GLN A 79 -4.77 -15.65 -10.75
CA GLN A 79 -4.14 -15.30 -12.02
C GLN A 79 -3.00 -14.30 -11.82
N LEU A 80 -3.16 -13.33 -10.93
CA LEU A 80 -2.10 -12.38 -10.58
C LEU A 80 -0.92 -13.08 -9.90
N MET A 81 -1.20 -13.95 -8.92
CA MET A 81 -0.19 -14.79 -8.27
C MET A 81 0.64 -15.60 -9.28
N GLU A 82 -0.01 -16.26 -10.23
CA GLU A 82 0.70 -17.07 -11.23
C GLU A 82 1.59 -16.21 -12.14
N ILE A 83 1.16 -14.99 -12.50
CA ILE A 83 1.98 -14.05 -13.26
C ILE A 83 3.23 -13.68 -12.46
N GLU A 84 3.09 -13.36 -11.18
CA GLU A 84 4.23 -13.02 -10.31
C GLU A 84 5.20 -14.19 -10.16
N LYS A 85 4.69 -15.40 -9.90
CA LYS A 85 5.52 -16.62 -9.84
C LYS A 85 6.31 -16.86 -11.12
N GLN A 86 5.68 -16.69 -12.30
CA GLN A 86 6.35 -16.83 -13.59
C GLN A 86 7.49 -15.83 -13.79
N HIS A 87 7.39 -14.65 -13.14
CA HIS A 87 8.44 -13.62 -13.15
C HIS A 87 9.42 -13.74 -11.98
N GLY A 88 9.23 -14.74 -11.09
CA GLY A 88 10.08 -14.98 -9.93
C GLY A 88 9.83 -14.06 -8.73
N PHE A 89 8.63 -13.49 -8.64
CA PHE A 89 8.22 -12.61 -7.52
C PHE A 89 7.23 -13.27 -6.57
N ARG A 90 7.19 -12.75 -5.36
CA ARG A 90 6.16 -13.00 -4.33
C ARG A 90 5.61 -11.67 -3.85
N SER A 91 4.39 -11.67 -3.34
CA SER A 91 3.71 -10.49 -2.83
C SER A 91 2.85 -10.80 -1.62
N SER A 92 2.24 -9.76 -1.04
CA SER A 92 1.21 -9.85 -0.03
C SER A 92 -0.15 -9.50 -0.62
N PHE A 93 -1.17 -10.27 -0.27
CA PHE A 93 -2.57 -9.99 -0.61
C PHE A 93 -3.34 -9.63 0.66
N ASN A 94 -3.85 -8.40 0.73
CA ASN A 94 -4.59 -7.87 1.87
C ASN A 94 -6.10 -7.98 1.59
N PHE A 95 -6.82 -8.75 2.39
CA PHE A 95 -8.24 -9.03 2.19
C PHE A 95 -9.13 -8.25 3.14
N VAL A 96 -10.31 -7.83 2.65
CA VAL A 96 -11.37 -7.21 3.45
C VAL A 96 -12.31 -8.29 3.98
N PRO A 97 -12.41 -8.50 5.29
CA PRO A 97 -13.17 -9.63 5.85
C PRO A 97 -14.67 -9.63 5.56
N HIS A 98 -15.32 -8.47 5.44
CA HIS A 98 -16.77 -8.35 5.42
C HIS A 98 -17.39 -7.91 4.08
N ASP A 99 -16.58 -7.57 3.07
CA ASP A 99 -17.11 -7.00 1.84
C ASP A 99 -17.43 -8.04 0.75
N TYR A 100 -17.04 -9.31 0.97
CA TYR A 100 -17.32 -10.45 0.08
C TYR A 100 -17.34 -11.77 0.86
N THR A 101 -17.73 -12.84 0.19
CA THR A 101 -17.69 -14.19 0.78
C THR A 101 -16.25 -14.56 1.15
N ASP A 102 -16.03 -15.07 2.38
CA ASP A 102 -14.72 -15.45 2.89
C ASP A 102 -13.94 -16.36 1.92
N PRO A 103 -12.85 -15.89 1.29
CA PRO A 103 -12.11 -16.66 0.32
C PRO A 103 -11.03 -17.55 0.98
N ARG A 104 -11.43 -18.37 1.96
CA ARG A 104 -10.54 -19.20 2.77
C ARG A 104 -9.60 -20.07 1.95
N GLU A 105 -10.13 -20.77 0.95
CA GLU A 105 -9.33 -21.66 0.09
C GLU A 105 -8.32 -20.89 -0.75
N LEU A 106 -8.70 -19.71 -1.22
CA LEU A 106 -7.79 -18.81 -1.93
C LEU A 106 -6.64 -18.36 -1.02
N ARG A 107 -6.94 -17.90 0.21
CA ARG A 107 -5.88 -17.51 1.15
C ARG A 107 -4.94 -18.65 1.46
N LYS A 108 -5.47 -19.87 1.62
CA LYS A 108 -4.66 -21.06 1.82
C LYS A 108 -3.74 -21.34 0.62
N GLN A 109 -4.25 -21.25 -0.61
CA GLN A 109 -3.46 -21.45 -1.82
C GLN A 109 -2.34 -20.41 -1.97
N LEU A 110 -2.63 -19.13 -1.65
CA LEU A 110 -1.63 -18.06 -1.63
C LEU A 110 -0.51 -18.38 -0.63
N THR A 111 -0.87 -18.72 0.61
CA THR A 111 0.09 -19.03 1.67
C THR A 111 0.92 -20.29 1.33
N ASP A 112 0.28 -21.37 0.86
CA ASP A 112 0.97 -22.58 0.43
C ASP A 112 1.93 -22.34 -0.76
N SER A 113 1.68 -21.30 -1.54
CA SER A 113 2.54 -20.86 -2.65
C SER A 113 3.63 -19.89 -2.24
N GLY A 114 3.76 -19.57 -0.95
CA GLY A 114 4.80 -18.68 -0.40
C GLY A 114 4.46 -17.19 -0.52
N PHE A 115 3.19 -16.85 -0.73
CA PHE A 115 2.67 -15.48 -0.68
C PHE A 115 2.18 -15.14 0.71
N GLU A 116 2.12 -13.85 1.04
CA GLU A 116 1.65 -13.39 2.33
C GLU A 116 0.17 -12.99 2.25
N VAL A 117 -0.55 -13.17 3.37
CA VAL A 117 -1.94 -12.74 3.52
C VAL A 117 -2.02 -11.71 4.63
N GLY A 118 -2.57 -10.53 4.33
CA GLY A 118 -2.80 -9.43 5.25
C GLY A 118 -4.29 -9.14 5.44
N VAL A 119 -4.60 -8.32 6.46
CA VAL A 119 -5.96 -7.82 6.73
C VAL A 119 -6.08 -6.38 6.22
N HIS A 120 -7.14 -6.11 5.43
CA HIS A 120 -7.43 -4.79 4.86
C HIS A 120 -8.67 -4.15 5.49
N GLY A 121 -8.52 -3.70 6.75
CA GLY A 121 -9.66 -3.20 7.52
C GLY A 121 -10.67 -4.30 7.87
N LEU A 122 -11.90 -3.89 8.18
CA LEU A 122 -13.05 -4.78 8.38
C LEU A 122 -14.04 -4.68 7.22
N THR A 123 -14.28 -3.44 6.76
CA THR A 123 -15.07 -3.05 5.59
C THR A 123 -14.33 -1.96 4.84
N HIS A 124 -14.49 -1.89 3.50
CA HIS A 124 -13.85 -0.86 2.66
C HIS A 124 -14.75 0.38 2.47
N ASP A 125 -15.40 0.83 3.54
CA ASP A 125 -16.33 1.97 3.51
C ASP A 125 -15.69 3.33 3.86
N GLY A 126 -14.41 3.33 4.24
CA GLY A 126 -13.64 4.53 4.61
C GLY A 126 -14.01 5.14 5.96
N ASN A 127 -14.76 4.44 6.81
CA ASN A 127 -15.24 4.98 8.09
C ASN A 127 -14.39 4.57 9.31
N MET A 128 -13.45 3.66 9.17
CA MET A 128 -12.70 3.05 10.27
C MET A 128 -12.12 4.10 11.24
N PHE A 129 -11.55 5.18 10.71
CA PHE A 129 -10.95 6.25 11.51
C PHE A 129 -11.87 7.47 11.72
N ARG A 130 -13.18 7.32 11.52
CA ARG A 130 -14.14 8.41 11.70
C ARG A 130 -14.22 8.90 13.13
N ASP A 131 -14.20 7.98 14.10
CA ASP A 131 -14.17 8.26 15.53
C ASP A 131 -13.51 7.09 16.29
N ARG A 132 -12.96 7.40 17.46
CA ARG A 132 -12.20 6.45 18.30
C ARG A 132 -13.04 5.24 18.72
N ALA A 133 -14.30 5.45 19.13
CA ALA A 133 -15.16 4.37 19.59
C ALA A 133 -15.51 3.38 18.46
N LEU A 134 -15.66 3.86 17.22
CA LEU A 134 -15.84 2.98 16.07
C LEU A 134 -14.56 2.16 15.81
N PHE A 135 -13.41 2.81 15.82
CA PHE A 135 -12.13 2.14 15.65
C PHE A 135 -11.93 1.03 16.69
N GLU A 136 -12.15 1.30 17.97
CA GLU A 136 -12.01 0.33 19.06
C GLU A 136 -12.93 -0.89 18.88
N ARG A 137 -14.17 -0.68 18.46
CA ARG A 137 -15.06 -1.81 18.14
C ARG A 137 -14.57 -2.64 16.96
N GLN A 138 -14.04 -1.99 15.91
CA GLN A 138 -13.52 -2.69 14.73
C GLN A 138 -12.20 -3.39 15.03
N SER A 139 -11.32 -2.80 15.84
CA SER A 139 -10.01 -3.37 16.18
C SER A 139 -10.14 -4.75 16.84
N VAL A 140 -11.14 -4.95 17.71
CA VAL A 140 -11.42 -6.27 18.32
C VAL A 140 -11.70 -7.35 17.27
N LEU A 141 -12.49 -7.01 16.25
CA LEU A 141 -12.82 -7.95 15.17
C LEU A 141 -11.63 -8.13 14.21
N ILE A 142 -10.90 -7.08 13.92
CA ILE A 142 -9.68 -7.15 13.09
C ILE A 142 -8.65 -8.06 13.76
N ASN A 143 -8.40 -7.91 15.07
CA ASN A 143 -7.49 -8.78 15.82
C ASN A 143 -7.92 -10.25 15.79
N LYS A 144 -9.23 -10.51 15.80
CA LYS A 144 -9.73 -11.87 15.59
C LYS A 144 -9.38 -12.40 14.20
N TYR A 145 -9.55 -11.60 13.12
CA TYR A 145 -9.19 -12.03 11.78
C TYR A 145 -7.67 -12.19 11.61
N LEU A 146 -6.85 -11.30 12.17
CA LEU A 146 -5.41 -11.45 12.20
C LEU A 146 -5.02 -12.81 12.79
N LYS A 147 -5.57 -13.15 13.95
CA LYS A 147 -5.35 -14.45 14.59
C LYS A 147 -5.87 -15.63 13.77
N ASP A 148 -7.10 -15.56 13.29
CA ASP A 148 -7.76 -16.66 12.56
C ASP A 148 -7.09 -16.96 11.23
N TRP A 149 -6.47 -15.95 10.60
CA TRP A 149 -5.74 -16.07 9.33
C TRP A 149 -4.25 -16.32 9.52
N GLY A 150 -3.73 -16.22 10.75
CA GLY A 150 -2.29 -16.27 11.03
C GLY A 150 -1.53 -15.09 10.40
N SER A 151 -2.20 -13.96 10.23
CA SER A 151 -1.65 -12.75 9.64
C SER A 151 -1.03 -11.86 10.71
N VAL A 152 0.09 -11.22 10.39
CA VAL A 152 0.77 -10.24 11.25
C VAL A 152 0.80 -8.83 10.63
N GLY A 153 0.14 -8.67 9.49
CA GLY A 153 0.13 -7.44 8.72
C GLY A 153 -1.24 -6.82 8.54
N PHE A 154 -1.26 -5.50 8.47
CA PHE A 154 -2.47 -4.70 8.30
C PHE A 154 -2.27 -3.61 7.24
N ARG A 155 -3.35 -3.26 6.56
CA ARG A 155 -3.48 -2.04 5.76
C ARG A 155 -4.87 -1.44 5.93
N ALA A 156 -4.92 -0.15 6.19
CA ALA A 156 -6.18 0.56 6.34
C ALA A 156 -6.85 0.82 4.99
N PRO A 157 -8.17 0.68 4.90
CA PRO A 157 -8.93 1.01 3.70
C PRO A 157 -8.77 2.46 3.27
N SER A 158 -8.61 2.67 1.95
CA SER A 158 -8.49 4.01 1.36
C SER A 158 -7.31 4.83 1.91
N MET A 159 -6.29 4.18 2.47
CA MET A 159 -5.10 4.79 3.06
C MET A 159 -5.40 5.81 4.17
N TYR A 160 -6.60 5.76 4.78
CA TYR A 160 -6.86 6.48 6.01
C TYR A 160 -6.08 5.86 7.16
N HIS A 161 -5.44 6.67 7.98
CA HIS A 161 -4.64 6.15 9.07
C HIS A 161 -4.64 7.06 10.29
N ASN A 162 -4.42 6.45 11.44
CA ASN A 162 -4.01 7.08 12.68
C ASN A 162 -3.05 6.11 13.36
N LEU A 163 -1.75 6.41 13.27
CA LEU A 163 -0.69 5.50 13.70
C LEU A 163 -0.75 5.17 15.20
N GLU A 164 -1.27 6.09 16.02
CA GLU A 164 -1.48 5.84 17.44
C GLU A 164 -2.64 4.87 17.70
N TRP A 165 -3.74 4.98 16.94
CA TRP A 165 -4.87 4.07 17.10
C TRP A 165 -4.53 2.67 16.60
N ILE A 166 -3.75 2.55 15.53
CA ILE A 166 -3.29 1.29 14.96
C ILE A 166 -2.51 0.45 15.99
N LEU A 167 -1.93 1.05 17.04
CA LEU A 167 -1.33 0.32 18.17
C LEU A 167 -2.28 -0.65 18.89
N GLU A 168 -3.60 -0.50 18.72
CA GLU A 168 -4.59 -1.45 19.26
C GLU A 168 -4.67 -2.78 18.48
N LEU A 169 -4.07 -2.84 17.29
CA LEU A 169 -4.04 -4.04 16.48
C LEU A 169 -2.88 -4.96 16.88
N ASP A 170 -3.12 -6.27 16.83
CA ASP A 170 -2.12 -7.30 17.14
C ASP A 170 -1.28 -7.59 15.88
N ILE A 171 -0.47 -6.62 15.47
CA ILE A 171 0.31 -6.64 14.23
C ILE A 171 1.82 -6.48 14.47
N GLU A 172 2.61 -6.94 13.51
CA GLU A 172 4.05 -6.70 13.47
C GLU A 172 4.41 -5.56 12.54
N TYR A 173 3.62 -5.35 11.47
CA TYR A 173 3.80 -4.25 10.52
C TYR A 173 2.46 -3.69 10.04
N ASP A 174 2.50 -2.43 9.60
CA ASP A 174 1.41 -1.74 8.94
C ASP A 174 1.84 -1.21 7.58
N LEU A 175 0.89 -1.09 6.65
CA LEU A 175 1.09 -0.65 5.27
C LEU A 175 0.20 0.57 4.93
N SER A 176 -0.27 1.31 5.93
CA SER A 176 -1.34 2.31 5.75
C SER A 176 -0.84 3.70 5.35
N THR A 177 0.48 3.89 5.22
CA THR A 177 1.06 5.19 4.85
C THR A 177 1.75 5.19 3.49
N PHE A 178 2.24 6.34 3.09
CA PHE A 178 2.97 6.57 1.84
C PHE A 178 4.05 7.64 2.02
N ASP A 179 5.07 7.60 1.17
CA ASP A 179 6.16 8.58 1.21
C ASP A 179 5.68 10.00 0.88
N THR A 180 5.11 10.17 -0.31
CA THR A 180 4.53 11.43 -0.80
C THR A 180 3.47 11.17 -1.86
N ASP A 181 2.19 11.36 -1.50
CA ASP A 181 1.07 11.32 -2.46
C ASP A 181 -0.01 12.34 -2.07
N PRO A 182 0.04 13.56 -2.63
CA PRO A 182 -0.92 14.62 -2.32
C PRO A 182 -2.33 14.36 -2.86
N PHE A 183 -2.55 13.23 -3.54
CA PHE A 183 -3.83 12.88 -4.17
C PHE A 183 -4.61 11.84 -3.37
N GLU A 184 -4.02 11.28 -2.33
CA GLU A 184 -4.73 10.41 -1.40
C GLU A 184 -5.81 11.18 -0.63
N PRO A 185 -6.88 10.51 -0.17
CA PRO A 185 -7.95 11.14 0.59
C PRO A 185 -7.48 11.82 1.88
N GLN A 186 -6.54 11.18 2.58
CA GLN A 186 -5.76 11.75 3.68
C GLN A 186 -4.38 12.03 3.11
N SER A 187 -4.06 13.28 2.81
CA SER A 187 -2.89 13.66 2.01
C SER A 187 -1.66 14.02 2.86
N ASP A 188 -1.46 13.33 3.99
CA ASP A 188 -0.34 13.51 4.90
C ASP A 188 0.70 12.39 4.70
N GLY A 189 1.61 12.58 3.76
CA GLY A 189 2.72 11.65 3.52
C GLY A 189 3.72 11.62 4.69
N VAL A 190 4.37 10.47 4.87
CA VAL A 190 5.35 10.28 5.95
C VAL A 190 6.73 10.85 5.62
N GLY A 191 6.96 11.30 4.39
CA GLY A 191 8.22 11.92 3.99
C GLY A 191 9.43 10.98 4.11
N ALA A 192 9.25 9.67 3.88
CA ALA A 192 10.32 8.69 3.93
C ALA A 192 10.10 7.56 2.92
N ILE A 193 11.16 7.17 2.21
CA ILE A 193 11.20 5.97 1.36
C ILE A 193 11.77 4.76 2.09
N PHE A 194 11.84 4.81 3.40
CA PHE A 194 12.32 3.74 4.27
C PHE A 194 11.23 3.34 5.26
N PRO A 195 11.24 2.08 5.75
CA PRO A 195 10.44 1.71 6.91
C PRO A 195 10.76 2.59 8.11
N PHE A 196 9.84 2.64 9.06
CA PHE A 196 10.10 3.28 10.35
C PHE A 196 9.34 2.59 11.48
N ARG A 197 9.80 2.81 12.72
CA ARG A 197 9.16 2.25 13.90
C ARG A 197 8.09 3.20 14.42
N VAL A 198 6.90 2.64 14.67
CA VAL A 198 5.89 3.27 15.51
C VAL A 198 6.04 2.67 16.91
N SER A 199 6.55 3.47 17.84
CA SER A 199 6.85 2.99 19.20
C SER A 199 5.57 2.68 19.96
N GLY A 200 5.61 1.62 20.76
CA GLY A 200 4.50 1.25 21.64
C GLY A 200 4.27 2.27 22.76
N ASN A 201 3.14 2.14 23.46
CA ASN A 201 2.71 3.05 24.51
C ASN A 201 2.80 2.44 25.94
N GLY A 202 3.66 1.44 26.13
CA GLY A 202 3.85 0.75 27.40
C GLY A 202 2.87 -0.40 27.65
N SER A 203 1.66 -0.36 27.12
CA SER A 203 0.65 -1.43 27.16
C SER A 203 0.62 -2.28 25.89
N ARG A 204 1.12 -1.74 24.79
CA ARG A 204 1.19 -2.38 23.47
C ARG A 204 2.62 -2.32 22.92
N PRO A 205 3.13 -3.40 22.32
CA PRO A 205 4.36 -3.32 21.53
C PRO A 205 4.12 -2.40 20.34
N GLY A 206 5.16 -1.72 19.89
CA GLY A 206 5.11 -0.99 18.63
C GLY A 206 5.13 -1.92 17.42
N TYR A 207 4.93 -1.36 16.25
CA TYR A 207 4.99 -2.05 14.97
C TYR A 207 5.94 -1.32 13.99
N ILE A 208 6.22 -1.93 12.85
CA ILE A 208 7.00 -1.31 11.78
C ILE A 208 6.03 -0.82 10.70
N GLU A 209 6.10 0.46 10.39
CA GLU A 209 5.38 1.06 9.28
C GLU A 209 6.17 0.92 7.99
N LEU A 210 5.52 0.48 6.93
CA LEU A 210 6.08 0.28 5.60
C LEU A 210 5.31 1.16 4.60
N PRO A 211 5.73 2.41 4.38
CA PRO A 211 5.02 3.31 3.47
C PRO A 211 5.09 2.81 2.03
N TYR A 212 4.00 2.89 1.27
CA TYR A 212 4.14 2.70 -0.16
C TYR A 212 4.92 3.88 -0.76
N THR A 213 5.75 3.58 -1.73
CA THR A 213 6.67 4.54 -2.33
C THR A 213 6.49 4.70 -3.83
N LEU A 214 5.87 3.73 -4.51
CA LEU A 214 5.41 3.92 -5.88
C LEU A 214 3.93 4.31 -5.89
N PRO A 215 3.52 5.31 -6.68
CA PRO A 215 2.11 5.68 -6.79
C PRO A 215 1.24 4.47 -7.15
N GLN A 216 0.09 4.35 -6.49
CA GLN A 216 -0.82 3.24 -6.71
C GLN A 216 -1.33 3.17 -8.16
N ASP A 217 -1.62 1.97 -8.62
CA ASP A 217 -2.16 1.69 -9.96
C ASP A 217 -3.46 2.45 -10.24
N PHE A 218 -4.36 2.53 -9.24
CA PHE A 218 -5.61 3.28 -9.34
C PHE A 218 -5.37 4.76 -9.66
N LEU A 219 -4.41 5.39 -8.97
CA LEU A 219 -4.06 6.78 -9.24
C LEU A 219 -3.50 6.94 -10.66
N LEU A 220 -2.53 6.11 -11.04
CA LEU A 220 -1.85 6.27 -12.32
C LEU A 220 -2.74 5.96 -13.51
N PHE A 221 -3.41 4.79 -13.51
CA PHE A 221 -4.08 4.29 -14.70
C PHE A 221 -5.57 4.65 -14.76
N ILE A 222 -6.25 4.76 -13.61
CA ILE A 222 -7.68 5.06 -13.57
C ILE A 222 -7.93 6.57 -13.42
N ILE A 223 -7.21 7.25 -12.55
CA ILE A 223 -7.41 8.68 -12.30
C ILE A 223 -6.62 9.54 -13.30
N LEU A 224 -5.30 9.37 -13.37
CA LEU A 224 -4.43 10.14 -14.26
C LEU A 224 -4.44 9.65 -15.71
N ARG A 225 -4.90 8.41 -15.96
CA ARG A 225 -4.99 7.76 -17.28
C ARG A 225 -3.65 7.69 -18.01
N HIS A 226 -2.56 7.41 -17.27
CA HIS A 226 -1.29 7.12 -17.90
C HIS A 226 -1.39 5.89 -18.80
N LYS A 227 -0.67 5.91 -19.93
CA LYS A 227 -0.63 4.83 -20.93
C LYS A 227 0.72 4.12 -20.98
N SER A 228 1.58 4.41 -20.04
CA SER A 228 2.91 3.82 -19.87
C SER A 228 3.25 3.72 -18.39
N ILE A 229 4.30 2.99 -18.08
CA ILE A 229 4.83 2.80 -16.72
C ILE A 229 5.94 3.81 -16.36
N ASP A 230 6.13 4.86 -17.12
CA ASP A 230 7.26 5.80 -16.98
C ASP A 230 7.34 6.44 -15.58
N VAL A 231 6.19 6.67 -14.93
CA VAL A 231 6.17 7.22 -13.57
C VAL A 231 6.74 6.20 -12.59
N TRP A 232 6.34 4.94 -12.72
CA TRP A 232 6.84 3.87 -11.87
C TRP A 232 8.34 3.65 -12.07
N THR A 233 8.79 3.51 -13.32
CA THR A 233 10.21 3.23 -13.61
C THR A 233 11.11 4.37 -13.16
N ARG A 234 10.73 5.62 -13.41
CA ARG A 234 11.51 6.79 -12.98
C ARG A 234 11.61 6.88 -11.44
N LYS A 235 10.50 6.67 -10.71
CA LYS A 235 10.53 6.71 -9.25
C LYS A 235 11.27 5.51 -8.66
N LEU A 236 11.10 4.32 -9.24
CA LEU A 236 11.85 3.12 -8.85
C LEU A 236 13.37 3.34 -9.01
N ASP A 237 13.79 3.89 -10.16
CA ASP A 237 15.20 4.20 -10.41
C ASP A 237 15.75 5.15 -9.34
N TRP A 238 15.02 6.21 -9.07
CA TRP A 238 15.40 7.17 -8.04
C TRP A 238 15.49 6.54 -6.64
N ILE A 239 14.49 5.72 -6.23
CA ILE A 239 14.53 5.00 -4.95
C ILE A 239 15.73 4.04 -4.90
N ALA A 240 15.99 3.31 -5.99
CA ALA A 240 17.12 2.40 -6.07
C ALA A 240 18.46 3.13 -5.91
N ASP A 241 18.61 4.34 -6.46
CA ASP A 241 19.82 5.15 -6.32
C ASP A 241 20.00 5.71 -4.90
N HIS A 242 18.92 5.84 -4.12
CA HIS A 242 18.95 6.31 -2.73
C HIS A 242 18.90 5.18 -1.69
N GLY A 243 18.87 3.91 -2.12
CA GLY A 243 18.90 2.77 -1.21
C GLY A 243 17.61 2.57 -0.41
N GLY A 244 16.49 3.10 -0.87
CA GLY A 244 15.19 3.03 -0.19
C GLY A 244 14.46 1.70 -0.37
N MET A 245 13.19 1.68 0.04
CA MET A 245 12.25 0.58 -0.18
C MET A 245 11.32 0.93 -1.33
N VAL A 246 11.30 0.12 -2.38
CA VAL A 246 10.28 0.15 -3.43
C VAL A 246 9.10 -0.68 -2.95
N LEU A 247 8.05 -0.05 -2.45
CA LEU A 247 6.81 -0.71 -2.11
C LEU A 247 5.70 -0.22 -3.04
N LEU A 248 5.08 -1.18 -3.75
CA LEU A 248 4.00 -0.94 -4.69
C LEU A 248 2.72 -1.61 -4.20
N ASN A 249 1.61 -0.88 -4.29
CA ASN A 249 0.27 -1.43 -4.12
C ASN A 249 -0.46 -1.47 -5.47
N VAL A 250 -0.91 -2.65 -5.86
CA VAL A 250 -1.69 -2.93 -7.08
C VAL A 250 -2.96 -3.67 -6.69
N HIS A 251 -4.10 -3.26 -7.24
CA HIS A 251 -5.39 -3.85 -6.90
C HIS A 251 -5.85 -4.82 -8.00
N PRO A 252 -6.05 -6.11 -7.70
CA PRO A 252 -6.62 -7.06 -8.66
C PRO A 252 -7.95 -6.58 -9.25
N ASP A 253 -8.72 -5.81 -8.45
CA ASP A 253 -10.00 -5.22 -8.84
C ASP A 253 -9.94 -4.38 -10.12
N TYR A 254 -8.83 -3.66 -10.31
CA TYR A 254 -8.66 -2.71 -11.42
C TYR A 254 -7.86 -3.27 -12.59
N ILE A 255 -7.39 -4.52 -12.52
CA ILE A 255 -6.65 -5.15 -13.61
C ILE A 255 -7.62 -5.81 -14.60
N ASN A 256 -7.38 -5.55 -15.90
CA ASN A 256 -7.97 -6.29 -17.00
C ASN A 256 -6.95 -7.31 -17.53
N PHE A 257 -7.22 -8.59 -17.32
CA PHE A 257 -6.36 -9.70 -17.77
C PHE A 257 -6.57 -10.10 -19.23
N GLY A 258 -7.36 -9.37 -19.96
CA GLY A 258 -7.73 -9.69 -21.35
C GLY A 258 -9.17 -10.22 -21.40
N GLY A 259 -10.07 -9.43 -21.96
CA GLY A 259 -11.48 -9.74 -22.13
C GLY A 259 -12.11 -8.74 -23.08
N SER A 260 -13.29 -9.08 -23.59
CA SER A 260 -13.97 -8.33 -24.66
C SER A 260 -14.50 -6.94 -24.22
N LYS A 261 -14.57 -6.64 -22.92
CA LYS A 261 -15.02 -5.33 -22.41
C LYS A 261 -14.15 -4.92 -21.23
N SER A 262 -13.38 -3.85 -21.39
CA SER A 262 -12.71 -3.17 -20.29
C SER A 262 -13.68 -2.23 -19.59
N SER A 263 -13.74 -2.29 -18.27
CA SER A 263 -14.45 -1.30 -17.45
C SER A 263 -13.71 0.04 -17.47
N ILE A 264 -14.43 1.12 -17.15
CA ILE A 264 -13.83 2.45 -16.95
C ILE A 264 -12.90 2.54 -15.75
N GLU A 265 -12.90 1.50 -14.90
CA GLU A 265 -12.08 1.33 -13.71
C GLU A 265 -11.02 0.23 -13.91
N GLU A 266 -10.78 -0.23 -15.12
CA GLU A 266 -9.76 -1.23 -15.40
C GLU A 266 -8.66 -0.70 -16.31
N TYR A 267 -7.46 -1.25 -16.09
CA TYR A 267 -6.28 -1.03 -16.94
C TYR A 267 -5.65 -2.36 -17.35
N PRO A 268 -4.96 -2.42 -18.51
CA PRO A 268 -4.38 -3.68 -19.00
C PRO A 268 -3.29 -4.22 -18.07
N ILE A 269 -3.33 -5.51 -17.75
CA ILE A 269 -2.31 -6.25 -16.97
C ILE A 269 -0.89 -6.07 -17.54
N LYS A 270 -0.77 -5.80 -18.84
CA LYS A 270 0.53 -5.58 -19.50
C LYS A 270 1.38 -4.52 -18.80
N TYR A 271 0.79 -3.47 -18.20
CA TYR A 271 1.57 -2.45 -17.49
C TYR A 271 2.26 -3.02 -16.24
N TYR A 272 1.58 -3.91 -15.51
CA TYR A 272 2.21 -4.58 -14.39
C TYR A 272 3.31 -5.55 -14.84
N ILE A 273 3.04 -6.35 -15.88
CA ILE A 273 4.03 -7.26 -16.48
C ILE A 273 5.25 -6.48 -17.02
N GLU A 274 5.05 -5.34 -17.66
CA GLU A 274 6.13 -4.46 -18.14
C GLU A 274 7.01 -3.98 -16.96
N LEU A 275 6.41 -3.65 -15.80
CA LEU A 275 7.17 -3.29 -14.60
C LEU A 275 7.98 -4.46 -14.06
N LEU A 276 7.39 -5.66 -13.92
CA LEU A 276 8.10 -6.87 -13.46
C LEU A 276 9.29 -7.20 -14.37
N ASN A 277 9.10 -7.11 -15.68
CA ASN A 277 10.15 -7.30 -16.67
C ASN A 277 11.24 -6.22 -16.57
N TYR A 278 10.86 -4.96 -16.36
CA TYR A 278 11.80 -3.87 -16.17
C TYR A 278 12.71 -4.12 -14.96
N ILE A 279 12.13 -4.52 -13.83
CA ILE A 279 12.88 -4.85 -12.61
C ILE A 279 13.84 -6.02 -12.87
N ASN A 280 13.35 -7.10 -13.47
CA ASN A 280 14.16 -8.28 -13.76
C ASN A 280 15.29 -8.01 -14.75
N THR A 281 15.10 -7.09 -15.68
CA THR A 281 16.11 -6.77 -16.69
C THR A 281 17.17 -5.79 -16.14
N LYS A 282 16.71 -4.69 -15.55
CA LYS A 282 17.60 -3.61 -15.14
C LYS A 282 18.32 -3.87 -13.81
N TYR A 283 17.62 -4.52 -12.87
CA TYR A 283 18.06 -4.65 -11.48
C TYR A 283 18.32 -6.08 -11.04
N LYS A 284 18.48 -7.02 -12.00
CA LYS A 284 18.76 -8.43 -11.68
C LYS A 284 19.88 -8.58 -10.65
N GLY A 285 19.57 -9.23 -9.53
CA GLY A 285 20.53 -9.47 -8.44
C GLY A 285 20.85 -8.26 -7.56
N GLN A 286 20.33 -7.07 -7.85
CA GLN A 286 20.63 -5.83 -7.12
C GLN A 286 19.59 -5.50 -6.03
N TYR A 287 18.41 -6.08 -6.03
CA TYR A 287 17.37 -5.84 -5.06
C TYR A 287 17.17 -7.04 -4.11
N TRP A 288 16.68 -6.75 -2.93
CA TRP A 288 16.13 -7.74 -2.02
C TRP A 288 14.62 -7.81 -2.23
N GLN A 289 14.15 -8.87 -2.90
CA GLN A 289 12.73 -9.13 -3.02
C GLN A 289 12.25 -9.74 -1.71
N ALA A 290 11.36 -9.05 -1.03
CA ALA A 290 10.90 -9.40 0.29
C ALA A 290 9.37 -9.31 0.42
N LEU A 291 8.81 -10.13 1.28
CA LEU A 291 7.45 -9.96 1.78
C LEU A 291 7.42 -8.87 2.87
N PRO A 292 6.28 -8.19 3.09
CA PRO A 292 6.18 -7.16 4.11
C PRO A 292 6.66 -7.60 5.50
N HIS A 293 6.29 -8.82 5.97
CA HIS A 293 6.74 -9.31 7.27
C HIS A 293 8.25 -9.49 7.35
N GLU A 294 8.89 -9.90 6.23
CA GLU A 294 10.35 -10.05 6.16
C GLU A 294 11.04 -8.70 6.33
N VAL A 295 10.51 -7.64 5.70
CA VAL A 295 11.03 -6.28 5.86
C VAL A 295 10.81 -5.76 7.28
N GLY A 296 9.61 -5.94 7.83
CA GLY A 296 9.30 -5.53 9.20
C GLY A 296 10.21 -6.20 10.23
N LYS A 297 10.42 -7.51 10.09
CA LYS A 297 11.35 -8.28 10.93
C LYS A 297 12.79 -7.77 10.81
N PHE A 298 13.29 -7.67 9.58
CA PHE A 298 14.64 -7.17 9.33
C PHE A 298 14.85 -5.79 9.94
N TYR A 299 13.94 -4.84 9.68
CA TYR A 299 14.06 -3.49 10.20
C TYR A 299 14.10 -3.46 11.73
N ARG A 300 13.27 -4.27 12.40
CA ARG A 300 13.23 -4.39 13.87
C ARG A 300 14.54 -4.89 14.46
N GLU A 301 15.24 -5.78 13.75
CA GLU A 301 16.51 -6.38 14.19
C GLU A 301 17.69 -5.42 13.99
N VAL A 302 17.71 -4.63 12.91
CA VAL A 302 18.90 -3.85 12.56
C VAL A 302 18.85 -2.40 13.00
N VAL A 303 17.65 -1.81 13.13
CA VAL A 303 17.46 -0.43 13.61
C VAL A 303 17.04 -0.46 15.07
N LYS A 304 17.98 -0.05 15.94
CA LYS A 304 17.72 0.01 17.39
C LYS A 304 16.61 1.03 17.68
N ASP A 305 15.77 0.68 18.64
CA ASP A 305 14.84 1.63 19.22
C ASP A 305 15.66 2.60 20.11
N ASP A 306 15.91 3.79 19.59
CA ASP A 306 16.63 4.85 20.33
C ASP A 306 15.67 5.74 21.14
N GLY A 307 14.39 5.31 21.28
CA GLY A 307 13.34 6.08 21.97
C GLY A 307 12.90 7.31 21.19
N SER A 308 13.49 7.59 20.03
CA SER A 308 12.95 8.55 19.09
C SER A 308 11.72 7.90 18.44
N SER A 309 10.58 7.99 19.09
CA SER A 309 9.30 7.80 18.43
C SER A 309 9.35 8.56 17.12
N TRP A 310 8.83 7.99 16.04
CA TRP A 310 8.72 8.68 14.76
C TRP A 310 8.01 10.03 14.96
N ASN A 311 8.82 11.07 15.17
CA ASN A 311 8.41 12.45 15.43
C ASN A 311 8.53 13.29 14.15
N ARG A 312 8.57 12.64 12.97
CA ARG A 312 8.45 13.37 11.72
C ARG A 312 7.01 13.85 11.62
N ASN A 313 6.85 15.15 11.64
CA ASN A 313 5.58 15.77 11.31
C ASN A 313 5.13 15.21 9.96
N LEU A 314 3.98 14.52 9.96
CA LEU A 314 3.31 14.15 8.73
C LEU A 314 3.29 15.37 7.82
N VAL A 315 3.82 15.25 6.62
CA VAL A 315 3.86 16.39 5.68
C VAL A 315 2.46 16.53 5.11
N ALA A 316 1.66 17.41 5.72
CA ALA A 316 0.33 17.74 5.19
C ALA A 316 0.50 18.51 3.88
N TYR A 317 -0.12 18.02 2.84
CA TYR A 317 -0.21 18.69 1.54
C TYR A 317 -1.56 19.42 1.46
N ASP A 318 -1.59 20.68 1.92
CA ASP A 318 -2.76 21.57 1.85
C ASP A 318 -3.06 22.10 0.44
#